data_42702cf3f610617656bd4c852ca21618
#
_entry.id   42702cf3f610617656bd4c852ca21618
#
_cell.length_a   1.000
_cell.length_b   1.000
_cell.length_c   1.000
_cell.angle_alpha   90.00
_cell.angle_beta   90.00
_cell.angle_gamma   90.00
#
_symmetry.space_group_name_H-M   'P 1'
#
loop_
_entity.id
_entity.type
_entity.pdbx_description
1 polymer ?
#
loop_
_entity_poly.entity_id
_entity_poly.type
_entity_poly.pdbx_seq_one_letter_code
_entity_poly.pdbx_strand_id
1 'polypeptide(L)'
;MRALADAGCRSIEAVSFVSERAVPAMAGAAEVIALVSRGDGGPSGRRSTSGGSELRLTALVPNLRGAERAIEAGVAALTVTISASAAYNDKNVRMTIEESLREIESVVGLAAGQGMAVDAVVSCSFGSPFEGEIDPGEVAGLAARLAEAGCSDLTFADTTGVASPRRLDAVLSALEARTGRAARDVGLHLHDTRGTALVNAWAAMEAGVRRFDTSLGGLGGSPFAPGAGGNLATEDLVGLLDDVGVATGIRLSALLKAGSLARDLVGHALAGRTMSALEGSARAY
;
A
#
# COMPACT_ATOMS: atom_id res chain seq x y z
N MET A 1 -10.02 11.10 2.50
CA MET A 1 -9.70 10.36 3.72
C MET A 1 -10.88 10.24 4.67
N ARG A 2 -11.55 11.32 5.12
CA ARG A 2 -12.72 11.20 6.03
C ARG A 2 -13.81 10.29 5.47
N ALA A 3 -14.18 10.45 4.21
CA ALA A 3 -15.16 9.59 3.55
C ALA A 3 -14.74 8.09 3.51
N LEU A 4 -13.45 7.79 3.39
CA LEU A 4 -12.92 6.42 3.48
C LEU A 4 -13.03 5.86 4.91
N ALA A 5 -12.68 6.66 5.91
CA ALA A 5 -12.86 6.28 7.31
C ALA A 5 -14.35 6.03 7.64
N ASP A 6 -15.24 6.90 7.16
CA ASP A 6 -16.69 6.74 7.30
C ASP A 6 -17.21 5.51 6.53
N ALA A 7 -16.56 5.10 5.46
CA ALA A 7 -16.86 3.85 4.75
C ALA A 7 -16.45 2.60 5.53
N GLY A 8 -15.54 2.72 6.50
CA GLY A 8 -15.06 1.61 7.31
C GLY A 8 -13.57 1.29 7.12
N CYS A 9 -12.84 2.05 6.29
CA CYS A 9 -11.39 1.89 6.16
C CYS A 9 -10.71 2.25 7.50
N ARG A 10 -9.91 1.34 8.04
CA ARG A 10 -9.27 1.49 9.36
C ARG A 10 -7.80 1.88 9.29
N SER A 11 -7.15 1.64 8.17
CA SER A 11 -5.77 2.06 7.91
C SER A 11 -5.73 2.79 6.58
N ILE A 12 -5.11 3.96 6.57
CA ILE A 12 -4.95 4.79 5.36
C ILE A 12 -3.51 5.29 5.33
N GLU A 13 -2.76 4.91 4.28
CA GLU A 13 -1.53 5.62 3.95
C GLU A 13 -1.92 6.97 3.35
N ALA A 14 -1.76 7.99 4.18
CA ALA A 14 -2.37 9.30 3.93
C ALA A 14 -1.50 10.19 3.06
N VAL A 15 -0.18 10.09 3.22
CA VAL A 15 0.83 10.98 2.62
C VAL A 15 2.16 10.27 2.46
N SER A 16 3.07 10.92 1.72
CA SER A 16 4.47 10.55 1.66
C SER A 16 5.36 11.73 2.06
N PHE A 17 6.30 11.51 2.97
CA PHE A 17 7.28 12.52 3.41
C PHE A 17 8.53 12.51 2.52
N VAL A 18 8.32 12.51 1.21
CA VAL A 18 9.37 12.67 0.20
C VAL A 18 9.80 14.14 0.05
N SER A 19 10.82 14.38 -0.75
CA SER A 19 11.23 15.75 -1.11
C SER A 19 10.12 16.43 -1.93
N GLU A 20 9.55 17.50 -1.40
CA GLU A 20 8.53 18.31 -2.08
C GLU A 20 9.06 18.93 -3.39
N ARG A 21 10.37 19.15 -3.48
CA ARG A 21 11.02 19.57 -4.72
C ARG A 21 11.00 18.49 -5.79
N ALA A 22 11.16 17.22 -5.39
CA ALA A 22 11.15 16.07 -6.30
C ALA A 22 9.72 15.66 -6.65
N VAL A 23 8.80 15.75 -5.70
CA VAL A 23 7.39 15.37 -5.86
C VAL A 23 6.49 16.49 -5.30
N PRO A 24 6.26 17.56 -6.08
CA PRO A 24 5.47 18.73 -5.61
C PRO A 24 4.06 18.38 -5.16
N ALA A 25 3.46 17.32 -5.72
CA ALA A 25 2.13 16.85 -5.33
C ALA A 25 2.05 16.35 -3.87
N MET A 26 3.19 16.07 -3.22
CA MET A 26 3.28 15.67 -1.81
C MET A 26 3.61 16.84 -0.88
N ALA A 27 3.62 18.08 -1.39
CA ALA A 27 3.80 19.25 -0.53
C ALA A 27 2.65 19.36 0.48
N GLY A 28 2.97 19.80 1.70
CA GLY A 28 1.98 19.96 2.77
C GLY A 28 1.56 18.66 3.45
N ALA A 29 2.39 17.60 3.41
CA ALA A 29 2.08 16.31 4.03
C ALA A 29 1.73 16.42 5.52
N ALA A 30 2.47 17.21 6.28
CA ALA A 30 2.21 17.42 7.71
C ALA A 30 0.87 18.12 7.97
N GLU A 31 0.53 19.12 7.16
CA GLU A 31 -0.75 19.84 7.22
C GLU A 31 -1.93 18.90 6.93
N VAL A 32 -1.77 17.98 5.96
CA VAL A 32 -2.79 16.98 5.65
C VAL A 32 -3.04 16.07 6.85
N ILE A 33 -1.98 15.55 7.48
CA ILE A 33 -2.10 14.75 8.72
C ILE A 33 -2.81 15.55 9.79
N ALA A 34 -2.37 16.79 10.06
CA ALA A 34 -2.98 17.66 11.07
C ALA A 34 -4.47 17.92 10.80
N LEU A 35 -4.87 18.15 9.55
CA LEU A 35 -6.27 18.38 9.16
C LEU A 35 -7.15 17.13 9.34
N VAL A 36 -6.62 15.95 9.07
CA VAL A 36 -7.37 14.70 9.26
C VAL A 36 -7.48 14.35 10.74
N SER A 37 -6.41 14.55 11.51
CA SER A 37 -6.36 14.24 12.96
C SER A 37 -7.19 15.17 13.82
N ARG A 38 -7.39 16.44 13.45
CA ARG A 38 -8.14 17.45 14.23
C ARG A 38 -9.64 17.16 14.40
N GLY A 39 -10.16 16.10 13.78
CA GLY A 39 -11.59 15.82 13.81
C GLY A 39 -12.15 15.35 15.16
N ASP A 40 -11.36 14.77 16.07
CA ASP A 40 -11.84 14.19 17.34
C ASP A 40 -10.75 14.11 18.45
N GLY A 41 -10.02 15.17 18.67
CA GLY A 41 -9.47 15.45 20.03
C GLY A 41 -8.19 14.72 20.45
N GLY A 42 -7.30 14.28 19.56
CA GLY A 42 -6.02 13.71 20.00
C GLY A 42 -4.85 13.96 19.06
N PRO A 43 -3.63 14.19 19.60
CA PRO A 43 -2.42 14.44 18.80
C PRO A 43 -1.74 13.18 18.26
N SER A 44 -2.36 11.99 18.33
CA SER A 44 -1.67 10.70 18.12
C SER A 44 -1.93 10.02 16.78
N GLY A 45 -2.34 10.72 15.72
CA GLY A 45 -2.59 10.13 14.39
C GLY A 45 -3.70 9.06 14.36
N ARG A 46 -4.39 8.90 15.47
CA ARG A 46 -5.45 7.93 15.71
C ARG A 46 -6.78 8.64 15.84
N ARG A 47 -7.74 8.28 15.03
CA ARG A 47 -9.09 8.85 15.03
C ARG A 47 -10.14 7.79 15.30
N SER A 48 -11.10 8.08 16.17
CA SER A 48 -12.31 7.24 16.29
C SER A 48 -13.19 7.44 15.04
N THR A 49 -13.56 6.35 14.40
CA THR A 49 -14.56 6.35 13.32
C THR A 49 -15.96 6.42 13.91
N SER A 50 -16.98 6.75 13.11
CA SER A 50 -18.38 6.75 13.49
C SER A 50 -18.89 5.41 14.05
N GLY A 51 -18.09 4.33 13.93
CA GLY A 51 -18.35 3.00 14.51
C GLY A 51 -17.49 2.66 15.72
N GLY A 52 -16.78 3.63 16.34
CA GLY A 52 -15.94 3.41 17.52
C GLY A 52 -14.57 2.75 17.26
N SER A 53 -14.24 2.41 16.03
CA SER A 53 -12.92 1.90 15.67
C SER A 53 -11.96 3.06 15.37
N GLU A 54 -10.70 2.89 15.76
CA GLU A 54 -9.66 3.88 15.57
C GLU A 54 -9.12 3.84 14.12
N LEU A 55 -9.09 5.01 13.43
CA LEU A 55 -8.43 5.16 12.13
C LEU A 55 -6.93 5.29 12.34
N ARG A 56 -6.16 4.42 11.70
CA ARG A 56 -4.70 4.46 11.67
C ARG A 56 -4.23 5.20 10.43
N LEU A 57 -3.60 6.36 10.61
CA LEU A 57 -2.93 7.09 9.53
C LEU A 57 -1.47 6.65 9.45
N THR A 58 -1.04 6.20 8.30
CA THR A 58 0.35 5.85 8.01
C THR A 58 0.94 6.80 6.98
N ALA A 59 2.26 6.82 6.87
CA ALA A 59 2.95 7.61 5.87
C ALA A 59 4.14 6.87 5.29
N LEU A 60 4.33 6.99 3.97
CA LEU A 60 5.54 6.54 3.31
C LEU A 60 6.68 7.50 3.60
N VAL A 61 7.84 6.94 3.98
CA VAL A 61 9.07 7.68 4.26
C VAL A 61 10.22 7.08 3.46
N PRO A 62 10.94 7.87 2.66
CA PRO A 62 12.03 7.36 1.83
C PRO A 62 13.37 7.26 2.58
N ASN A 63 13.50 7.89 3.75
CA ASN A 63 14.72 8.01 4.51
C ASN A 63 14.46 8.49 5.95
N LEU A 64 15.52 8.55 6.77
CA LEU A 64 15.45 8.95 8.17
C LEU A 64 14.85 10.35 8.37
N ARG A 65 15.22 11.34 7.53
CA ARG A 65 14.63 12.68 7.59
C ARG A 65 13.13 12.70 7.32
N GLY A 66 12.67 11.87 6.38
CA GLY A 66 11.24 11.69 6.13
C GLY A 66 10.53 11.08 7.32
N ALA A 67 11.17 10.10 7.98
CA ALA A 67 10.65 9.46 9.18
C ALA A 67 10.53 10.45 10.36
N GLU A 68 11.54 11.27 10.61
CA GLU A 68 11.49 12.33 11.63
C GLU A 68 10.28 13.25 11.41
N ARG A 69 10.11 13.77 10.19
CA ARG A 69 8.98 14.64 9.85
C ARG A 69 7.62 13.95 10.00
N ALA A 70 7.54 12.65 9.64
CA ALA A 70 6.31 11.88 9.77
C ALA A 70 5.93 11.65 11.24
N ILE A 71 6.91 11.35 12.09
CA ILE A 71 6.75 11.20 13.54
C ILE A 71 6.30 12.52 14.16
N GLU A 72 6.97 13.65 13.83
CA GLU A 72 6.56 14.98 14.27
C GLU A 72 5.14 15.34 13.85
N ALA A 73 4.71 14.92 12.65
CA ALA A 73 3.35 15.13 12.18
C ALA A 73 2.30 14.27 12.90
N GLY A 74 2.73 13.24 13.67
CA GLY A 74 1.87 12.40 14.48
C GLY A 74 1.22 11.25 13.73
N VAL A 75 1.87 10.66 12.71
CA VAL A 75 1.37 9.42 12.08
C VAL A 75 1.46 8.23 13.05
N ALA A 76 0.64 7.22 12.82
CA ALA A 76 0.55 6.04 13.71
C ALA A 76 1.57 4.94 13.35
N ALA A 77 2.07 4.92 12.12
CA ALA A 77 3.10 3.99 11.65
C ALA A 77 3.78 4.52 10.37
N LEU A 78 4.90 3.93 10.04
CA LEU A 78 5.70 4.27 8.88
C LEU A 78 5.65 3.16 7.83
N THR A 79 5.69 3.56 6.57
CA THR A 79 5.96 2.67 5.43
C THR A 79 7.31 3.03 4.84
N VAL A 80 8.20 2.06 4.69
CA VAL A 80 9.46 2.20 3.94
C VAL A 80 9.40 1.39 2.66
N THR A 81 10.22 1.74 1.67
CA THR A 81 10.25 1.01 0.39
C THR A 81 11.66 0.64 0.00
N ILE A 82 11.79 -0.56 -0.54
CA ILE A 82 12.98 -1.08 -1.19
C ILE A 82 12.54 -1.92 -2.39
N SER A 83 13.41 -2.17 -3.35
CA SER A 83 13.06 -2.99 -4.52
C SER A 83 13.87 -4.28 -4.58
N ALA A 84 13.24 -5.37 -5.04
CA ALA A 84 13.94 -6.58 -5.44
C ALA A 84 14.73 -6.39 -6.74
N SER A 85 14.43 -5.36 -7.52
CA SER A 85 15.18 -4.94 -8.71
C SER A 85 16.22 -3.88 -8.35
N ALA A 86 17.50 -4.14 -8.56
CA ALA A 86 18.56 -3.18 -8.29
C ALA A 86 18.44 -1.92 -9.15
N ALA A 87 18.13 -2.09 -10.45
CA ALA A 87 17.95 -0.98 -11.36
C ALA A 87 16.72 -0.12 -11.02
N TYR A 88 15.63 -0.75 -10.58
CA TYR A 88 14.46 -0.01 -10.11
C TYR A 88 14.75 0.73 -8.81
N ASN A 89 15.45 0.09 -7.86
CA ASN A 89 15.83 0.70 -6.59
C ASN A 89 16.67 1.97 -6.80
N ASP A 90 17.70 1.89 -7.66
CA ASP A 90 18.52 3.06 -7.99
C ASP A 90 17.69 4.21 -8.58
N LYS A 91 16.77 3.91 -9.49
CA LYS A 91 15.91 4.94 -10.11
C LYS A 91 14.90 5.53 -9.13
N ASN A 92 14.33 4.71 -8.26
CA ASN A 92 13.26 5.12 -7.34
C ASN A 92 13.80 5.93 -6.15
N VAL A 93 14.83 5.40 -5.48
CA VAL A 93 15.36 6.00 -4.24
C VAL A 93 16.80 6.50 -4.37
N ARG A 94 17.45 6.30 -5.53
CA ARG A 94 18.85 6.69 -5.82
C ARG A 94 19.86 6.07 -4.85
N MET A 95 19.62 4.83 -4.47
CA MET A 95 20.44 4.05 -3.56
C MET A 95 20.61 2.62 -4.10
N THR A 96 21.73 2.01 -3.79
CA THR A 96 21.91 0.57 -3.92
C THR A 96 20.99 -0.15 -2.91
N ILE A 97 20.78 -1.47 -3.10
CA ILE A 97 20.02 -2.29 -2.13
C ILE A 97 20.66 -2.20 -0.73
N GLU A 98 21.98 -2.26 -0.65
CA GLU A 98 22.72 -2.20 0.63
C GLU A 98 22.58 -0.84 1.33
N GLU A 99 22.58 0.25 0.59
CA GLU A 99 22.35 1.59 1.13
C GLU A 99 20.91 1.73 1.61
N SER A 100 19.93 1.23 0.84
CA SER A 100 18.52 1.25 1.23
C SER A 100 18.27 0.45 2.52
N LEU A 101 18.91 -0.71 2.68
CA LEU A 101 18.79 -1.50 3.91
C LEU A 101 19.33 -0.76 5.13
N ARG A 102 20.52 -0.13 5.02
CA ARG A 102 21.07 0.68 6.12
C ARG A 102 20.17 1.88 6.47
N GLU A 103 19.59 2.51 5.47
CA GLU A 103 18.63 3.61 5.70
C GLU A 103 17.37 3.10 6.40
N ILE A 104 16.84 1.94 5.99
CA ILE A 104 15.68 1.30 6.64
C ILE A 104 16.01 0.91 8.08
N GLU A 105 17.19 0.34 8.36
CA GLU A 105 17.64 0.04 9.73
C GLU A 105 17.63 1.31 10.62
N SER A 106 18.07 2.45 10.07
CA SER A 106 18.05 3.73 10.78
C SER A 106 16.63 4.21 11.06
N VAL A 107 15.72 4.08 10.08
CA VAL A 107 14.29 4.41 10.25
C VAL A 107 13.63 3.51 11.29
N VAL A 108 13.90 2.20 11.24
CA VAL A 108 13.37 1.22 12.21
C VAL A 108 13.87 1.54 13.61
N GLY A 109 15.16 1.84 13.77
CA GLY A 109 15.71 2.24 15.06
C GLY A 109 15.04 3.49 15.66
N LEU A 110 14.77 4.50 14.83
CA LEU A 110 14.04 5.70 15.22
C LEU A 110 12.59 5.37 15.61
N ALA A 111 11.88 4.60 14.79
CA ALA A 111 10.49 4.18 15.02
C ALA A 111 10.33 3.35 16.30
N ALA A 112 11.27 2.42 16.56
CA ALA A 112 11.29 1.60 17.76
C ALA A 112 11.38 2.44 19.04
N GLY A 113 12.17 3.52 19.03
CA GLY A 113 12.25 4.48 20.12
C GLY A 113 10.93 5.20 20.43
N GLN A 114 9.98 5.17 19.52
CA GLN A 114 8.65 5.76 19.64
C GLN A 114 7.53 4.68 19.77
N GLY A 115 7.89 3.40 19.81
CA GLY A 115 6.92 2.30 19.83
C GLY A 115 6.08 2.18 18.54
N MET A 116 6.60 2.65 17.40
CA MET A 116 5.91 2.67 16.12
C MET A 116 6.25 1.45 15.27
N ALA A 117 5.24 0.92 14.58
CA ALA A 117 5.41 -0.12 13.58
C ALA A 117 5.99 0.45 12.27
N VAL A 118 6.79 -0.36 11.58
CA VAL A 118 7.32 -0.07 10.24
C VAL A 118 6.93 -1.20 9.30
N ASP A 119 6.18 -0.88 8.24
CA ASP A 119 5.91 -1.79 7.12
C ASP A 119 6.95 -1.58 6.02
N ALA A 120 7.62 -2.65 5.57
CA ALA A 120 8.55 -2.59 4.47
C ALA A 120 7.90 -3.12 3.18
N VAL A 121 7.72 -2.23 2.21
CA VAL A 121 7.19 -2.55 0.89
C VAL A 121 8.33 -2.95 -0.04
N VAL A 122 8.33 -4.22 -0.48
CA VAL A 122 9.29 -4.75 -1.46
C VAL A 122 8.72 -4.55 -2.86
N SER A 123 9.19 -3.54 -3.57
CA SER A 123 8.80 -3.25 -4.96
C SER A 123 9.36 -4.29 -5.92
N CYS A 124 8.71 -4.46 -7.07
CA CYS A 124 9.12 -5.39 -8.14
C CYS A 124 9.20 -6.87 -7.67
N SER A 125 8.44 -7.26 -6.65
CA SER A 125 8.49 -8.63 -6.08
C SER A 125 8.11 -9.73 -7.09
N PHE A 126 7.38 -9.40 -8.14
CA PHE A 126 6.87 -10.36 -9.12
C PHE A 126 7.44 -10.14 -10.53
N GLY A 127 8.30 -9.15 -10.69
CA GLY A 127 8.94 -8.78 -11.95
C GLY A 127 9.26 -7.30 -12.03
N SER A 128 10.29 -6.97 -12.81
CA SER A 128 10.84 -5.63 -12.97
C SER A 128 10.72 -5.15 -14.42
N PRO A 129 10.53 -3.84 -14.65
CA PRO A 129 10.54 -3.29 -15.99
C PRO A 129 11.95 -3.23 -16.61
N PHE A 130 13.00 -3.52 -15.83
CA PHE A 130 14.40 -3.46 -16.25
C PHE A 130 15.02 -4.85 -16.41
N GLU A 131 14.89 -5.72 -15.41
CA GLU A 131 15.46 -7.06 -15.39
C GLU A 131 14.47 -8.14 -15.89
N GLY A 132 13.19 -7.82 -15.99
CA GLY A 132 12.16 -8.78 -16.35
C GLY A 132 11.75 -9.66 -15.18
N GLU A 133 12.08 -10.95 -15.20
CA GLU A 133 11.77 -11.85 -14.08
C GLU A 133 12.71 -11.59 -12.90
N ILE A 134 12.15 -11.67 -11.70
CA ILE A 134 12.88 -11.59 -10.43
C ILE A 134 12.81 -12.96 -9.76
N ASP A 135 13.93 -13.45 -9.26
CA ASP A 135 14.00 -14.73 -8.56
C ASP A 135 13.22 -14.63 -7.22
N PRO A 136 12.23 -15.51 -6.97
CA PRO A 136 11.53 -15.56 -5.70
C PRO A 136 12.45 -15.74 -4.48
N GLY A 137 13.59 -16.43 -4.65
CA GLY A 137 14.61 -16.61 -3.60
C GLY A 137 15.30 -15.30 -3.21
N GLU A 138 15.55 -14.39 -4.17
CA GLU A 138 16.07 -13.05 -3.92
C GLU A 138 15.06 -12.20 -3.16
N VAL A 139 13.78 -12.24 -3.54
CA VAL A 139 12.69 -11.56 -2.83
C VAL A 139 12.61 -12.04 -1.38
N ALA A 140 12.65 -13.36 -1.17
CA ALA A 140 12.61 -13.97 0.16
C ALA A 140 13.87 -13.64 0.98
N GLY A 141 15.04 -13.57 0.34
CA GLY A 141 16.29 -13.15 0.97
C GLY A 141 16.26 -11.70 1.46
N LEU A 142 15.71 -10.80 0.64
CA LEU A 142 15.52 -9.41 1.02
C LEU A 142 14.51 -9.26 2.15
N ALA A 143 13.40 -10.01 2.10
CA ALA A 143 12.40 -10.03 3.15
C ALA A 143 12.96 -10.51 4.50
N ALA A 144 13.84 -11.50 4.50
CA ALA A 144 14.53 -11.96 5.71
C ALA A 144 15.37 -10.84 6.33
N ARG A 145 16.16 -10.13 5.53
CA ARG A 145 16.98 -9.00 5.99
C ARG A 145 16.13 -7.85 6.56
N LEU A 146 15.00 -7.54 5.94
CA LEU A 146 14.06 -6.53 6.45
C LEU A 146 13.45 -6.93 7.80
N ALA A 147 13.10 -8.21 7.96
CA ALA A 147 12.62 -8.74 9.23
C ALA A 147 13.70 -8.71 10.33
N GLU A 148 14.96 -9.05 9.99
CA GLU A 148 16.11 -8.94 10.88
C GLU A 148 16.41 -7.48 11.27
N ALA A 149 16.22 -6.54 10.36
CA ALA A 149 16.31 -5.10 10.64
C ALA A 149 15.22 -4.60 11.60
N GLY A 150 14.17 -5.40 11.86
CA GLY A 150 13.10 -5.09 12.79
C GLY A 150 11.84 -4.50 12.15
N CYS A 151 11.67 -4.61 10.84
CA CYS A 151 10.39 -4.27 10.19
C CYS A 151 9.28 -5.16 10.74
N SER A 152 8.21 -4.55 11.24
CA SER A 152 7.08 -5.25 11.87
C SER A 152 6.26 -6.01 10.83
N ASP A 153 6.10 -5.41 9.68
CA ASP A 153 5.29 -5.87 8.57
C ASP A 153 6.10 -5.92 7.28
N LEU A 154 5.70 -6.81 6.37
CA LEU A 154 6.27 -6.94 5.03
C LEU A 154 5.14 -6.94 4.01
N THR A 155 5.24 -6.08 3.00
CA THR A 155 4.30 -6.01 1.88
C THR A 155 5.03 -6.23 0.56
N PHE A 156 4.53 -7.14 -0.27
CA PHE A 156 5.14 -7.45 -1.58
C PHE A 156 4.35 -6.77 -2.69
N ALA A 157 5.05 -5.93 -3.48
CA ALA A 157 4.40 -5.11 -4.47
C ALA A 157 4.60 -5.61 -5.90
N ASP A 158 3.48 -5.71 -6.63
CA ASP A 158 3.41 -5.91 -8.08
C ASP A 158 3.50 -4.56 -8.80
N THR A 159 4.65 -3.91 -8.70
CA THR A 159 4.90 -2.56 -9.20
C THR A 159 4.58 -2.38 -10.69
N THR A 160 4.72 -3.44 -11.47
CA THR A 160 4.52 -3.43 -12.93
C THR A 160 3.20 -4.05 -13.38
N GLY A 161 2.45 -4.67 -12.46
CA GLY A 161 1.24 -5.41 -12.77
C GLY A 161 1.50 -6.68 -13.58
N VAL A 162 2.62 -7.35 -13.33
CA VAL A 162 3.03 -8.60 -14.00
C VAL A 162 2.83 -9.84 -13.14
N ALA A 163 2.34 -9.67 -11.91
CA ALA A 163 2.00 -10.79 -11.05
C ALA A 163 1.00 -11.74 -11.72
N SER A 164 1.08 -12.98 -11.36
CA SER A 164 0.14 -14.04 -11.70
C SER A 164 0.03 -14.98 -10.50
N PRO A 165 -1.03 -15.78 -10.38
CA PRO A 165 -1.17 -16.75 -9.29
C PRO A 165 0.07 -17.64 -9.13
N ARG A 166 0.70 -18.07 -10.23
CA ARG A 166 1.94 -18.85 -10.19
C ARG A 166 3.12 -18.10 -9.60
N ARG A 167 3.29 -16.81 -9.95
CA ARG A 167 4.38 -15.98 -9.40
C ARG A 167 4.15 -15.65 -7.94
N LEU A 168 2.91 -15.40 -7.55
CA LEU A 168 2.52 -15.21 -6.15
C LEU A 168 2.86 -16.44 -5.30
N ASP A 169 2.42 -17.63 -5.74
CA ASP A 169 2.71 -18.89 -5.07
C ASP A 169 4.22 -19.13 -4.92
N ALA A 170 5.00 -18.88 -5.97
CA ALA A 170 6.46 -19.02 -5.93
C ALA A 170 7.12 -18.09 -4.89
N VAL A 171 6.70 -16.81 -4.82
CA VAL A 171 7.23 -15.86 -3.84
C VAL A 171 6.79 -16.22 -2.42
N LEU A 172 5.52 -16.57 -2.20
CA LEU A 172 5.01 -16.95 -0.88
C LEU A 172 5.67 -18.24 -0.38
N SER A 173 5.85 -19.24 -1.24
CA SER A 173 6.55 -20.47 -0.91
C SER A 173 8.02 -20.25 -0.56
N ALA A 174 8.73 -19.43 -1.33
CA ALA A 174 10.14 -19.08 -1.07
C ALA A 174 10.27 -18.31 0.26
N LEU A 175 9.33 -17.41 0.54
CA LEU A 175 9.28 -16.64 1.78
C LEU A 175 9.07 -17.55 2.99
N GLU A 176 8.09 -18.45 2.95
CA GLU A 176 7.83 -19.40 4.05
C GLU A 176 9.04 -20.30 4.30
N ALA A 177 9.63 -20.83 3.23
CA ALA A 177 10.83 -21.67 3.32
C ALA A 177 12.04 -20.92 3.91
N ARG A 178 12.19 -19.62 3.62
CA ARG A 178 13.35 -18.82 4.04
C ARG A 178 13.19 -18.24 5.45
N THR A 179 11.97 -17.79 5.82
CA THR A 179 11.71 -16.98 7.01
C THR A 179 10.79 -17.63 8.03
N GLY A 180 10.09 -18.70 7.64
CA GLY A 180 9.01 -19.31 8.42
C GLY A 180 7.73 -18.46 8.47
N ARG A 181 7.67 -17.32 7.79
CA ARG A 181 6.47 -16.48 7.73
C ARG A 181 5.44 -17.11 6.80
N ALA A 182 4.24 -17.33 7.30
CA ALA A 182 3.13 -17.81 6.49
C ALA A 182 2.51 -16.67 5.66
N ALA A 183 1.77 -17.01 4.63
CA ALA A 183 1.08 -16.04 3.76
C ALA A 183 0.18 -15.05 4.53
N ARG A 184 -0.41 -15.46 5.67
CA ARG A 184 -1.24 -14.58 6.52
C ARG A 184 -0.46 -13.47 7.22
N ASP A 185 0.87 -13.59 7.32
CA ASP A 185 1.76 -12.69 8.05
C ASP A 185 2.31 -11.58 7.14
N VAL A 186 1.91 -11.56 5.87
CA VAL A 186 2.38 -10.58 4.89
C VAL A 186 1.24 -9.83 4.21
N GLY A 187 1.56 -8.69 3.59
CA GLY A 187 0.67 -7.90 2.77
C GLY A 187 1.01 -7.99 1.29
N LEU A 188 0.04 -7.63 0.45
CA LEU A 188 0.23 -7.47 -0.98
C LEU A 188 -0.24 -6.10 -1.45
N HIS A 189 0.54 -5.51 -2.34
CA HIS A 189 0.23 -4.30 -3.07
C HIS A 189 0.19 -4.63 -4.56
N LEU A 190 -1.02 -4.69 -5.13
CA LEU A 190 -1.23 -5.18 -6.48
C LEU A 190 -1.61 -4.04 -7.42
N HIS A 191 -1.00 -4.04 -8.61
CA HIS A 191 -1.38 -3.15 -9.70
C HIS A 191 -2.26 -3.86 -10.72
N ASP A 192 -3.24 -3.13 -11.27
CA ASP A 192 -4.20 -3.65 -12.25
C ASP A 192 -3.83 -3.32 -13.71
N THR A 193 -2.54 -3.21 -14.00
CA THR A 193 -2.00 -2.85 -15.32
C THR A 193 -2.58 -3.70 -16.44
N ARG A 194 -2.81 -4.99 -16.19
CA ARG A 194 -3.32 -5.95 -17.18
C ARG A 194 -4.73 -6.45 -16.84
N GLY A 195 -5.41 -5.84 -15.89
CA GLY A 195 -6.72 -6.30 -15.44
C GLY A 195 -6.68 -7.61 -14.65
N THR A 196 -5.55 -7.96 -14.05
CA THR A 196 -5.35 -9.24 -13.34
C THR A 196 -5.26 -9.09 -11.82
N ALA A 197 -5.35 -7.88 -11.28
CA ALA A 197 -5.16 -7.65 -9.85
C ALA A 197 -6.19 -8.40 -8.98
N LEU A 198 -7.48 -8.45 -9.38
CA LEU A 198 -8.51 -9.20 -8.64
C LEU A 198 -8.25 -10.71 -8.65
N VAL A 199 -7.80 -11.27 -9.78
CA VAL A 199 -7.44 -12.71 -9.87
C VAL A 199 -6.26 -13.01 -8.95
N ASN A 200 -5.27 -12.13 -8.92
CA ASN A 200 -4.12 -12.24 -8.05
C ASN A 200 -4.50 -12.10 -6.56
N ALA A 201 -5.37 -11.15 -6.23
CA ALA A 201 -5.89 -10.98 -4.87
C ALA A 201 -6.65 -12.22 -4.40
N TRP A 202 -7.51 -12.79 -5.26
CA TRP A 202 -8.23 -14.03 -4.96
C TRP A 202 -7.27 -15.19 -4.71
N ALA A 203 -6.33 -15.44 -5.61
CA ALA A 203 -5.34 -16.50 -5.45
C ALA A 203 -4.50 -16.35 -4.17
N ALA A 204 -4.12 -15.12 -3.85
CA ALA A 204 -3.40 -14.82 -2.62
C ALA A 204 -4.24 -15.07 -1.36
N MET A 205 -5.53 -14.76 -1.40
CA MET A 205 -6.46 -15.07 -0.29
C MET A 205 -6.63 -16.56 -0.07
N GLU A 206 -6.73 -17.35 -1.14
CA GLU A 206 -6.75 -18.82 -1.08
C GLU A 206 -5.47 -19.35 -0.46
N ALA A 207 -4.30 -18.74 -0.75
CA ALA A 207 -3.02 -19.06 -0.12
C ALA A 207 -2.91 -18.59 1.33
N GLY A 208 -3.84 -17.76 1.81
CA GLY A 208 -3.89 -17.32 3.21
C GLY A 208 -3.61 -15.84 3.45
N VAL A 209 -3.23 -15.05 2.44
CA VAL A 209 -3.02 -13.60 2.60
C VAL A 209 -4.32 -12.91 3.06
N ARG A 210 -4.18 -11.94 3.98
CA ARG A 210 -5.33 -11.21 4.56
C ARG A 210 -5.17 -9.69 4.53
N ARG A 211 -4.02 -9.19 4.08
CA ARG A 211 -3.71 -7.77 4.02
C ARG A 211 -3.42 -7.35 2.59
N PHE A 212 -4.18 -6.37 2.09
CA PHE A 212 -4.05 -5.84 0.74
C PHE A 212 -4.03 -4.32 0.78
N ASP A 213 -3.05 -3.73 0.12
CA ASP A 213 -3.06 -2.31 -0.19
C ASP A 213 -3.91 -2.09 -1.44
N THR A 214 -4.82 -1.13 -1.35
CA THR A 214 -5.71 -0.76 -2.45
C THR A 214 -5.85 0.75 -2.52
N SER A 215 -6.31 1.25 -3.63
CA SER A 215 -6.59 2.68 -3.79
C SER A 215 -8.00 2.90 -4.32
N LEU A 216 -8.66 3.92 -3.80
CA LEU A 216 -10.00 4.29 -4.25
C LEU A 216 -9.97 4.63 -5.74
N GLY A 217 -10.82 3.99 -6.52
CA GLY A 217 -10.86 4.15 -7.97
C GLY A 217 -9.64 3.66 -8.72
N GLY A 218 -8.75 2.90 -8.06
CA GLY A 218 -7.50 2.46 -8.65
C GLY A 218 -6.50 3.60 -8.88
N LEU A 219 -6.63 4.73 -8.16
CA LEU A 219 -5.73 5.87 -8.26
C LEU A 219 -4.30 5.50 -7.88
N GLY A 220 -3.34 6.14 -8.52
CA GLY A 220 -1.92 5.96 -8.29
C GLY A 220 -1.25 5.12 -9.37
N GLY A 221 0.07 5.00 -9.27
CA GLY A 221 0.94 4.28 -10.20
C GLY A 221 2.38 4.64 -9.94
N SER A 222 3.32 4.00 -10.65
CA SER A 222 4.74 4.30 -10.51
C SER A 222 5.25 5.11 -11.69
N PRO A 223 5.86 6.28 -11.47
CA PRO A 223 6.47 7.07 -12.56
C PRO A 223 7.68 6.35 -13.18
N PHE A 224 8.26 5.36 -12.50
CA PHE A 224 9.43 4.60 -12.93
C PHE A 224 9.07 3.26 -13.61
N ALA A 225 7.77 2.96 -13.73
CA ALA A 225 7.26 1.81 -14.48
C ALA A 225 6.34 2.30 -15.61
N PRO A 226 6.89 2.75 -16.75
CA PRO A 226 6.10 3.26 -17.86
C PRO A 226 5.07 2.23 -18.33
N GLY A 227 3.82 2.65 -18.48
CA GLY A 227 2.72 1.76 -18.88
C GLY A 227 2.13 0.93 -17.74
N ALA A 228 2.66 1.01 -16.52
CA ALA A 228 1.99 0.42 -15.36
C ALA A 228 0.67 1.15 -15.12
N GLY A 229 -0.42 0.40 -15.03
CA GLY A 229 -1.75 0.87 -14.66
C GLY A 229 -1.82 1.29 -13.18
N GLY A 230 -3.01 1.72 -12.75
CA GLY A 230 -3.25 2.07 -11.36
C GLY A 230 -3.21 0.88 -10.40
N ASN A 231 -3.39 1.20 -9.15
CA ASN A 231 -3.53 0.22 -8.08
C ASN A 231 -4.79 -0.64 -8.26
N LEU A 232 -4.86 -1.77 -7.59
CA LEU A 232 -6.12 -2.49 -7.36
C LEU A 232 -7.11 -1.52 -6.71
N ALA A 233 -8.28 -1.35 -7.34
CA ALA A 233 -9.31 -0.48 -6.81
C ALA A 233 -9.94 -1.08 -5.54
N THR A 234 -10.08 -0.24 -4.49
CA THR A 234 -10.66 -0.68 -3.21
C THR A 234 -12.08 -1.20 -3.38
N GLU A 235 -12.90 -0.49 -4.15
CA GLU A 235 -14.29 -0.87 -4.41
C GLU A 235 -14.41 -2.16 -5.23
N ASP A 236 -13.46 -2.44 -6.12
CA ASP A 236 -13.46 -3.68 -6.90
C ASP A 236 -13.13 -4.88 -6.00
N LEU A 237 -12.15 -4.75 -5.10
CA LEU A 237 -11.84 -5.81 -4.15
C LEU A 237 -12.97 -5.99 -3.13
N VAL A 238 -13.50 -4.91 -2.56
CA VAL A 238 -14.61 -4.99 -1.58
C VAL A 238 -15.86 -5.59 -2.22
N GLY A 239 -16.20 -5.19 -3.46
CA GLY A 239 -17.32 -5.77 -4.19
C GLY A 239 -17.18 -7.29 -4.39
N LEU A 240 -16.00 -7.74 -4.83
CA LEU A 240 -15.72 -9.18 -4.95
C LEU A 240 -15.85 -9.90 -3.59
N LEU A 241 -15.31 -9.31 -2.52
CA LEU A 241 -15.33 -9.93 -1.20
C LEU A 241 -16.74 -10.02 -0.61
N ASP A 242 -17.57 -9.00 -0.81
CA ASP A 242 -18.98 -9.00 -0.43
C ASP A 242 -19.74 -10.12 -1.18
N ASP A 243 -19.52 -10.27 -2.50
CA ASP A 243 -20.17 -11.30 -3.32
C ASP A 243 -19.82 -12.73 -2.89
N VAL A 244 -18.60 -12.96 -2.40
CA VAL A 244 -18.16 -14.27 -1.91
C VAL A 244 -18.35 -14.46 -0.40
N GLY A 245 -19.03 -13.52 0.27
CA GLY A 245 -19.38 -13.62 1.69
C GLY A 245 -18.24 -13.35 2.68
N VAL A 246 -17.18 -12.66 2.25
CA VAL A 246 -16.05 -12.27 3.10
C VAL A 246 -16.28 -10.88 3.66
N ALA A 247 -16.53 -10.78 4.96
CA ALA A 247 -16.76 -9.51 5.63
C ALA A 247 -15.47 -8.70 5.78
N THR A 248 -15.39 -7.55 5.11
CA THR A 248 -14.26 -6.60 5.22
C THR A 248 -14.46 -5.55 6.32
N GLY A 249 -15.71 -5.33 6.74
CA GLY A 249 -16.11 -4.21 7.58
C GLY A 249 -16.17 -2.88 6.83
N ILE A 250 -15.95 -2.87 5.52
CA ILE A 250 -16.01 -1.70 4.64
C ILE A 250 -17.33 -1.72 3.87
N ARG A 251 -18.05 -0.60 3.85
CA ARG A 251 -19.34 -0.50 3.16
C ARG A 251 -19.14 -0.05 1.71
N LEU A 252 -19.42 -0.92 0.75
CA LEU A 252 -19.28 -0.64 -0.68
C LEU A 252 -20.05 0.63 -1.09
N SER A 253 -21.28 0.80 -0.65
CA SER A 253 -22.09 1.99 -0.98
C SER A 253 -21.48 3.32 -0.49
N ALA A 254 -20.72 3.30 0.60
CA ALA A 254 -20.00 4.47 1.10
C ALA A 254 -18.68 4.68 0.33
N LEU A 255 -18.00 3.62 -0.10
CA LEU A 255 -16.85 3.72 -1.00
C LEU A 255 -17.23 4.36 -2.33
N LEU A 256 -18.34 3.97 -2.92
CA LEU A 256 -18.82 4.53 -4.20
C LEU A 256 -19.07 6.04 -4.09
N LYS A 257 -19.64 6.50 -2.96
CA LYS A 257 -19.81 7.95 -2.69
C LYS A 257 -18.45 8.65 -2.54
N ALA A 258 -17.50 8.02 -1.85
CA ALA A 258 -16.14 8.55 -1.75
C ALA A 258 -15.44 8.57 -3.11
N GLY A 259 -15.68 7.57 -3.96
CA GLY A 259 -15.19 7.49 -5.34
C GLY A 259 -15.69 8.63 -6.22
N SER A 260 -16.99 8.95 -6.15
CA SER A 260 -17.56 10.09 -6.88
C SER A 260 -16.89 11.41 -6.44
N LEU A 261 -16.69 11.61 -5.13
CA LEU A 261 -15.95 12.77 -4.63
C LEU A 261 -14.49 12.80 -5.12
N ALA A 262 -13.81 11.65 -5.12
CA ALA A 262 -12.43 11.55 -5.61
C ALA A 262 -12.34 11.90 -7.10
N ARG A 263 -13.25 11.38 -7.94
CA ARG A 263 -13.33 11.71 -9.36
C ARG A 263 -13.51 13.21 -9.61
N ASP A 264 -14.41 13.84 -8.84
CA ASP A 264 -14.65 15.28 -8.96
C ASP A 264 -13.40 16.11 -8.57
N LEU A 265 -12.64 15.64 -7.58
CA LEU A 265 -11.39 16.28 -7.13
C LEU A 265 -10.24 16.12 -8.11
N VAL A 266 -10.09 14.94 -8.74
CA VAL A 266 -8.99 14.68 -9.69
C VAL A 266 -9.33 15.16 -11.12
N GLY A 267 -10.62 15.36 -11.42
CA GLY A 267 -11.08 15.92 -12.70
C GLY A 267 -11.04 14.94 -13.88
N HIS A 268 -10.93 13.64 -13.65
CA HIS A 268 -10.97 12.60 -14.68
C HIS A 268 -11.66 11.33 -14.17
N ALA A 269 -12.03 10.44 -15.11
CA ALA A 269 -12.59 9.14 -14.78
C ALA A 269 -11.59 8.30 -13.97
N LEU A 270 -12.11 7.52 -13.01
CA LEU A 270 -11.36 6.56 -12.22
C LEU A 270 -11.37 5.18 -12.90
N ALA A 271 -10.34 4.37 -12.64
CA ALA A 271 -10.16 3.08 -13.30
C ALA A 271 -11.02 1.95 -12.68
N GLY A 272 -11.56 2.15 -11.45
CA GLY A 272 -12.39 1.17 -10.74
C GLY A 272 -13.60 0.72 -11.57
N ARG A 273 -13.73 -0.58 -11.77
CA ARG A 273 -14.75 -1.19 -12.64
C ARG A 273 -16.10 -1.24 -11.96
N THR A 274 -16.14 -1.56 -10.66
CA THR A 274 -17.36 -1.61 -9.85
C THR A 274 -18.06 -0.24 -9.84
N MET A 275 -17.30 0.85 -9.67
CA MET A 275 -17.86 2.20 -9.71
C MET A 275 -18.42 2.52 -11.10
N SER A 276 -17.67 2.25 -12.16
CA SER A 276 -18.11 2.49 -13.54
C SER A 276 -19.35 1.69 -13.92
N ALA A 277 -19.43 0.44 -13.50
CA ALA A 277 -20.60 -0.43 -13.76
C ALA A 277 -21.86 0.06 -13.04
N LEU A 278 -21.74 0.47 -11.77
CA LEU A 278 -22.89 0.91 -10.97
C LEU A 278 -23.36 2.32 -11.34
N GLU A 279 -22.50 3.22 -11.78
CA GLU A 279 -22.90 4.52 -12.35
C GLU A 279 -23.68 4.35 -13.66
N GLY A 280 -23.29 3.39 -14.50
CA GLY A 280 -24.01 3.03 -15.72
C GLY A 280 -25.34 2.33 -15.46
N SER A 281 -25.48 1.66 -14.31
CA SER A 281 -26.62 0.81 -13.96
C SER A 281 -27.56 1.42 -12.91
N ALA A 282 -27.66 2.75 -12.77
CA ALA A 282 -28.62 3.40 -11.86
C ALA A 282 -30.08 2.92 -12.00
N ARG A 283 -30.31 1.84 -12.76
CA ARG A 283 -31.59 1.17 -13.05
C ARG A 283 -31.57 -0.36 -12.94
N ALA A 284 -30.50 -1.05 -12.54
CA ALA A 284 -30.41 -2.51 -12.79
C ALA A 284 -30.04 -3.40 -11.59
N TYR A 285 -29.73 -2.89 -10.39
CA TYR A 285 -29.46 -3.74 -9.21
C TYR A 285 -30.12 -3.17 -7.97
#